data_2a4800c6b30ae153643efaae2538992f
#
_entry.id   2a4800c6b30ae153643efaae2538992f
#
_cell.length_a   1.000
_cell.length_b   1.000
_cell.length_c   1.000
_cell.angle_alpha   90.00
_cell.angle_beta   90.00
_cell.angle_gamma   90.00
#
_symmetry.space_group_name_H-M   'P 1'
#
loop_
_entity.id
_entity.type
_entity.pdbx_description
1 polymer ?
#
loop_
_entity_poly.entity_id
_entity_poly.type
_entity_poly.pdbx_seq_one_letter_code
_entity_poly.pdbx_strand_id
1 'polypeptide(L)'
;MQTAEYTNCQEILIEEYNDGFEFNMMTWVMDGEVNVISIADREKTEVEEGMLPISTRNVYPSRFLSEVEKNATDVLQRYIRHTGQMEGALSMQFFWKPDKGIQVCEIAGRFFGYEHELTDMVYGFSIEELLLNYLYEKDKIQTMFAQHDIYAPSKYGAVLYFQGRQLQIADQKAAYQLAQERCVVKPWIFYKEGENVIEYGPNPYLALYYIEADTRGQLEKETRKFFQ
;
A
#
# COMPACT_ATOMS: atom_id res chain seq x y z
N MET A 1 -6.61 3.62 -28.01
CA MET A 1 -7.37 2.35 -27.89
C MET A 1 -6.43 1.15 -27.74
N GLN A 2 -5.51 1.21 -26.78
CA GLN A 2 -4.56 0.08 -26.54
C GLN A 2 -5.15 -0.98 -25.60
N THR A 3 -6.17 -0.66 -24.84
CA THR A 3 -6.74 -1.54 -23.81
C THR A 3 -7.40 -2.81 -24.37
N ALA A 4 -7.91 -2.78 -25.59
CA ALA A 4 -8.58 -3.92 -26.21
C ALA A 4 -7.63 -5.07 -26.59
N GLU A 5 -6.32 -4.82 -26.68
CA GLU A 5 -5.30 -5.83 -27.01
C GLU A 5 -4.96 -6.73 -25.81
N TYR A 6 -5.33 -6.30 -24.59
CA TYR A 6 -4.97 -6.98 -23.34
C TYR A 6 -6.13 -7.73 -22.66
N THR A 7 -7.32 -7.74 -23.27
CA THR A 7 -8.50 -8.42 -22.73
C THR A 7 -8.90 -9.61 -23.59
N ASN A 8 -9.19 -10.73 -22.94
CA ASN A 8 -9.73 -11.93 -23.60
C ASN A 8 -11.25 -11.79 -23.86
N CYS A 9 -11.90 -10.80 -23.31
CA CYS A 9 -13.28 -10.42 -23.61
C CYS A 9 -13.26 -9.11 -24.40
N GLN A 10 -14.16 -8.97 -25.38
CA GLN A 10 -14.27 -7.77 -26.21
C GLN A 10 -14.98 -6.61 -25.51
N GLU A 11 -15.02 -6.64 -24.19
CA GLU A 11 -15.68 -5.66 -23.32
C GLU A 11 -14.65 -4.89 -22.51
N ILE A 12 -14.89 -3.59 -22.33
CA ILE A 12 -14.08 -2.70 -21.48
C ILE A 12 -15.00 -1.99 -20.49
N LEU A 13 -14.52 -1.81 -19.26
CA LEU A 13 -15.18 -0.97 -18.27
C LEU A 13 -14.65 0.46 -18.41
N ILE A 14 -15.56 1.42 -18.50
CA ILE A 14 -15.26 2.85 -18.53
C ILE A 14 -15.89 3.48 -17.30
N GLU A 15 -15.07 4.10 -16.47
CA GLU A 15 -15.48 4.74 -15.23
C GLU A 15 -15.10 6.22 -15.25
N GLU A 16 -15.79 7.04 -14.43
CA GLU A 16 -15.39 8.42 -14.21
C GLU A 16 -14.01 8.47 -13.53
N TYR A 17 -13.15 9.37 -13.99
CA TYR A 17 -11.86 9.60 -13.35
C TYR A 17 -12.04 10.13 -11.92
N ASN A 18 -11.41 9.47 -10.96
CA ASN A 18 -11.45 9.86 -9.56
C ASN A 18 -10.18 10.63 -9.19
N ASP A 19 -10.32 11.92 -8.88
CA ASP A 19 -9.25 12.83 -8.46
C ASP A 19 -9.14 12.97 -6.93
N GLY A 20 -9.78 12.07 -6.16
CA GLY A 20 -9.70 12.04 -4.71
C GLY A 20 -8.33 11.60 -4.18
N PHE A 21 -8.11 11.83 -2.88
CA PHE A 21 -7.00 11.21 -2.17
C PHE A 21 -7.21 9.70 -2.18
N GLU A 22 -6.13 8.96 -2.44
CA GLU A 22 -6.17 7.51 -2.55
C GLU A 22 -5.51 6.86 -1.33
N PHE A 23 -6.06 5.73 -0.89
CA PHE A 23 -5.65 5.04 0.32
C PHE A 23 -5.58 3.54 0.11
N ASN A 24 -4.65 2.90 0.84
CA ASN A 24 -4.60 1.48 1.05
C ASN A 24 -4.94 1.17 2.51
N MET A 25 -5.92 0.30 2.74
CA MET A 25 -6.35 -0.16 4.05
C MET A 25 -6.14 -1.65 4.18
N MET A 26 -5.44 -2.07 5.23
CA MET A 26 -5.29 -3.48 5.59
C MET A 26 -6.09 -3.78 6.85
N THR A 27 -6.81 -4.89 6.81
CA THR A 27 -7.67 -5.33 7.91
C THR A 27 -7.60 -6.85 8.09
N TRP A 28 -8.02 -7.30 9.25
CA TRP A 28 -8.30 -8.69 9.54
C TRP A 28 -9.75 -8.85 9.98
N VAL A 29 -10.46 -9.78 9.38
CA VAL A 29 -11.81 -10.16 9.82
C VAL A 29 -11.69 -11.23 10.88
N MET A 30 -12.33 -11.02 12.02
CA MET A 30 -12.41 -11.95 13.13
C MET A 30 -13.84 -11.99 13.66
N ASP A 31 -14.44 -13.15 13.66
CA ASP A 31 -15.85 -13.39 14.08
C ASP A 31 -16.87 -12.49 13.35
N GLY A 32 -16.62 -12.18 12.07
CA GLY A 32 -17.47 -11.30 11.29
C GLY A 32 -17.35 -9.82 11.61
N GLU A 33 -16.29 -9.42 12.33
CA GLU A 33 -15.97 -8.03 12.63
C GLU A 33 -14.66 -7.59 11.97
N VAL A 34 -14.63 -6.39 11.43
CA VAL A 34 -13.44 -5.80 10.79
C VAL A 34 -12.52 -5.19 11.82
N ASN A 35 -11.30 -5.69 11.89
CA ASN A 35 -10.23 -5.13 12.72
C ASN A 35 -9.20 -4.44 11.82
N VAL A 36 -9.03 -3.15 12.00
CA VAL A 36 -8.11 -2.34 11.17
C VAL A 36 -6.68 -2.54 11.61
N ILE A 37 -5.80 -2.88 10.66
CA ILE A 37 -4.37 -3.01 10.89
C ILE A 37 -3.67 -1.69 10.54
N SER A 38 -4.01 -1.11 9.40
CA SER A 38 -3.39 0.13 8.95
C SER A 38 -4.17 0.82 7.84
N ILE A 39 -3.99 2.13 7.71
CA ILE A 39 -4.42 2.93 6.56
C ILE A 39 -3.24 3.80 6.12
N ALA A 40 -2.89 3.71 4.84
CA ALA A 40 -1.83 4.48 4.22
C ALA A 40 -2.37 5.52 3.24
N ASP A 41 -1.67 6.65 3.12
CA ASP A 41 -1.80 7.51 1.95
C ASP A 41 -1.10 6.84 0.77
N ARG A 42 -1.80 6.63 -0.33
CA ARG A 42 -1.24 6.14 -1.59
C ARG A 42 -1.02 7.32 -2.53
N GLU A 43 0.23 7.76 -2.62
CA GLU A 43 0.60 8.93 -3.42
C GLU A 43 1.02 8.50 -4.83
N LYS A 44 0.72 9.37 -5.79
CA LYS A 44 0.97 9.14 -7.22
C LYS A 44 1.70 10.33 -7.84
N THR A 45 2.26 10.13 -9.04
CA THR A 45 2.75 11.23 -9.87
C THR A 45 1.64 12.21 -10.18
N GLU A 46 2.02 13.44 -10.52
CA GLU A 46 1.07 14.39 -11.10
C GLU A 46 0.51 13.84 -12.42
N VAL A 47 -0.72 14.25 -12.73
CA VAL A 47 -1.39 13.84 -13.96
C VAL A 47 -0.85 14.69 -15.10
N GLU A 48 -0.17 14.05 -16.06
CA GLU A 48 0.24 14.66 -17.32
C GLU A 48 -0.69 14.22 -18.45
N GLU A 49 -0.89 15.08 -19.45
CA GLU A 49 -1.77 14.78 -20.60
C GLU A 49 -1.30 13.50 -21.32
N GLY A 50 -2.21 12.52 -21.43
CA GLY A 50 -1.95 11.23 -22.09
C GLY A 50 -1.20 10.21 -21.24
N MET A 51 -0.86 10.51 -19.98
CA MET A 51 -0.21 9.59 -19.07
C MET A 51 -1.13 9.22 -17.90
N LEU A 52 -1.09 7.96 -17.48
CA LEU A 52 -1.74 7.53 -16.24
C LEU A 52 -0.81 7.82 -15.05
N PRO A 53 -1.37 8.35 -13.95
CA PRO A 53 -0.57 8.54 -12.73
C PRO A 53 -0.15 7.19 -12.17
N ILE A 54 1.12 7.07 -11.79
CA ILE A 54 1.70 5.88 -11.18
C ILE A 54 1.95 6.09 -9.70
N SER A 55 1.86 5.03 -8.90
CA SER A 55 2.18 5.10 -7.48
C SER A 55 3.66 5.40 -7.29
N THR A 56 3.94 6.43 -6.46
CA THR A 56 5.30 6.84 -6.11
C THR A 56 5.69 6.39 -4.71
N ARG A 57 4.75 6.47 -3.76
CA ARG A 57 4.97 6.03 -2.39
C ARG A 57 3.66 5.74 -1.67
N ASN A 58 3.72 4.83 -0.69
CA ASN A 58 2.68 4.66 0.31
C ASN A 58 3.22 5.06 1.67
N VAL A 59 2.48 5.88 2.41
CA VAL A 59 2.94 6.54 3.64
C VAL A 59 2.06 6.18 4.82
N TYR A 60 2.68 5.71 5.90
CA TYR A 60 2.04 5.22 7.11
C TYR A 60 2.41 6.06 8.34
N PRO A 61 1.45 6.30 9.26
CA PRO A 61 0.01 6.21 9.03
C PRO A 61 -0.47 7.27 8.05
N SER A 62 -1.71 7.11 7.55
CA SER A 62 -2.36 8.14 6.75
C SER A 62 -2.46 9.46 7.51
N ARG A 63 -2.27 10.59 6.82
CA ARG A 63 -2.52 11.93 7.37
C ARG A 63 -3.99 12.25 7.55
N PHE A 64 -4.88 11.49 6.90
CA PHE A 64 -6.33 11.61 6.97
C PHE A 64 -6.98 10.48 7.78
N LEU A 65 -6.20 9.83 8.65
CA LEU A 65 -6.66 8.65 9.38
C LEU A 65 -7.97 8.92 10.13
N SER A 66 -8.06 10.04 10.84
CA SER A 66 -9.25 10.44 11.61
C SER A 66 -10.48 10.72 10.77
N GLU A 67 -10.29 11.14 9.52
CA GLU A 67 -11.37 11.48 8.59
C GLU A 67 -11.93 10.26 7.86
N VAL A 68 -11.07 9.26 7.60
CA VAL A 68 -11.43 8.15 6.71
C VAL A 68 -11.70 6.83 7.44
N GLU A 69 -11.03 6.57 8.57
CA GLU A 69 -11.01 5.24 9.21
C GLU A 69 -12.40 4.70 9.48
N LYS A 70 -13.24 5.43 10.20
CA LYS A 70 -14.59 4.97 10.55
C LYS A 70 -15.44 4.66 9.33
N ASN A 71 -15.46 5.56 8.35
CA ASN A 71 -16.28 5.38 7.15
C ASN A 71 -15.77 4.23 6.28
N ALA A 72 -14.46 4.07 6.18
CA ALA A 72 -13.85 2.96 5.43
C ALA A 72 -14.13 1.62 6.13
N THR A 73 -14.02 1.55 7.45
CA THR A 73 -14.40 0.37 8.25
C THR A 73 -15.88 0.03 8.07
N ASP A 74 -16.77 1.01 8.10
CA ASP A 74 -18.22 0.80 7.88
C ASP A 74 -18.51 0.23 6.47
N VAL A 75 -17.74 0.62 5.47
CA VAL A 75 -17.85 0.04 4.10
C VAL A 75 -17.45 -1.43 4.12
N LEU A 76 -16.30 -1.78 4.69
CA LEU A 76 -15.84 -3.16 4.79
C LEU A 76 -16.78 -4.00 5.66
N GLN A 77 -17.30 -3.46 6.77
CA GLN A 77 -18.26 -4.16 7.62
C GLN A 77 -19.56 -4.51 6.87
N ARG A 78 -20.04 -3.64 6.00
CA ARG A 78 -21.18 -3.95 5.12
C ARG A 78 -20.83 -5.00 4.08
N TYR A 79 -19.62 -4.94 3.50
CA TYR A 79 -19.14 -5.90 2.54
C TYR A 79 -19.09 -7.31 3.14
N ILE A 80 -18.46 -7.50 4.31
CA ILE A 80 -18.35 -8.83 4.95
C ILE A 80 -19.71 -9.38 5.40
N ARG A 81 -20.63 -8.54 5.86
CA ARG A 81 -22.01 -8.98 6.15
C ARG A 81 -22.74 -9.51 4.91
N HIS A 82 -22.44 -8.93 3.75
CA HIS A 82 -23.04 -9.36 2.48
C HIS A 82 -22.39 -10.65 1.94
N THR A 83 -21.08 -10.78 2.05
CA THR A 83 -20.33 -11.94 1.56
C THR A 83 -20.31 -13.12 2.53
N GLY A 84 -20.63 -12.88 3.80
CA GLY A 84 -20.56 -13.90 4.86
C GLY A 84 -19.14 -14.22 5.32
N GLN A 85 -18.17 -13.36 5.04
CA GLN A 85 -16.80 -13.58 5.50
C GLN A 85 -16.72 -13.45 7.02
N MET A 86 -16.23 -14.50 7.68
CA MET A 86 -16.13 -14.57 9.14
C MET A 86 -14.70 -14.40 9.65
N GLU A 87 -13.71 -14.78 8.86
CA GLU A 87 -12.29 -14.74 9.25
C GLU A 87 -11.39 -14.41 8.06
N GLY A 88 -10.20 -13.87 8.35
CA GLY A 88 -9.10 -13.79 7.39
C GLY A 88 -8.76 -12.37 6.93
N ALA A 89 -7.76 -12.30 6.06
CA ALA A 89 -7.25 -11.06 5.52
C ALA A 89 -8.28 -10.37 4.62
N LEU A 90 -8.34 -9.05 4.73
CA LEU A 90 -9.12 -8.21 3.84
C LEU A 90 -8.38 -6.89 3.65
N SER A 91 -8.24 -6.45 2.40
CA SER A 91 -7.69 -5.15 2.08
C SER A 91 -8.64 -4.36 1.19
N MET A 92 -8.56 -3.05 1.28
CA MET A 92 -9.36 -2.16 0.46
C MET A 92 -8.48 -1.02 -0.07
N GLN A 93 -8.52 -0.80 -1.38
CA GLN A 93 -8.04 0.42 -2.02
C GLN A 93 -9.24 1.31 -2.25
N PHE A 94 -9.16 2.58 -1.85
CA PHE A 94 -10.28 3.50 -1.96
C PHE A 94 -9.83 4.94 -2.16
N PHE A 95 -10.73 5.74 -2.72
CA PHE A 95 -10.60 7.18 -2.79
C PHE A 95 -11.47 7.85 -1.74
N TRP A 96 -11.07 9.04 -1.33
CA TRP A 96 -11.87 9.87 -0.44
C TRP A 96 -11.77 11.35 -0.83
N LYS A 97 -12.92 12.01 -0.72
CA LYS A 97 -13.06 13.46 -0.76
C LYS A 97 -14.01 13.91 0.34
N PRO A 98 -13.81 15.11 0.93
CA PRO A 98 -14.69 15.61 1.98
C PRO A 98 -16.18 15.68 1.59
N ASP A 99 -16.47 15.98 0.33
CA ASP A 99 -17.82 16.14 -0.22
C ASP A 99 -18.44 14.85 -0.78
N LYS A 100 -17.63 13.85 -1.13
CA LYS A 100 -18.08 12.59 -1.75
C LYS A 100 -17.93 11.36 -0.83
N GLY A 101 -17.18 11.48 0.26
CA GLY A 101 -16.90 10.36 1.17
C GLY A 101 -16.03 9.28 0.54
N ILE A 102 -16.20 8.02 0.99
CA ILE A 102 -15.43 6.86 0.55
C ILE A 102 -15.98 6.33 -0.78
N GLN A 103 -15.10 6.16 -1.74
CA GLN A 103 -15.36 5.52 -3.04
C GLN A 103 -14.39 4.35 -3.22
N VAL A 104 -14.92 3.12 -3.22
CA VAL A 104 -14.11 1.90 -3.30
C VAL A 104 -13.53 1.74 -4.69
N CYS A 105 -12.23 1.47 -4.76
CA CYS A 105 -11.54 1.05 -5.98
C CYS A 105 -11.51 -0.48 -6.06
N GLU A 106 -10.98 -1.13 -5.02
CA GLU A 106 -10.82 -2.59 -4.96
C GLU A 106 -10.98 -3.09 -3.53
N ILE A 107 -11.61 -4.25 -3.35
CA ILE A 107 -11.58 -5.04 -2.12
C ILE A 107 -11.00 -6.41 -2.45
N ALA A 108 -9.99 -6.85 -1.70
CA ALA A 108 -9.32 -8.12 -1.94
C ALA A 108 -9.12 -8.93 -0.65
N GLY A 109 -9.32 -10.26 -0.74
CA GLY A 109 -9.13 -11.21 0.37
C GLY A 109 -7.65 -11.52 0.64
N ARG A 110 -6.79 -10.52 0.64
CA ARG A 110 -5.33 -10.61 0.86
C ARG A 110 -4.80 -9.31 1.44
N PHE A 111 -3.58 -9.34 1.96
CA PHE A 111 -2.82 -8.13 2.27
C PHE A 111 -2.10 -7.56 1.03
N PHE A 112 -1.68 -6.30 1.10
CA PHE A 112 -0.85 -5.69 0.05
C PHE A 112 0.58 -6.23 0.14
N GLY A 113 1.12 -6.68 -1.01
CA GLY A 113 2.35 -7.47 -1.07
C GLY A 113 3.62 -6.75 -0.61
N TYR A 114 3.72 -5.44 -0.81
CA TYR A 114 4.91 -4.66 -0.45
C TYR A 114 4.68 -3.71 0.74
N GLU A 115 3.60 -3.90 1.49
CA GLU A 115 3.22 -2.98 2.57
C GLU A 115 3.16 -3.64 3.94
N HIS A 116 3.17 -4.98 4.00
CA HIS A 116 3.08 -5.73 5.25
C HIS A 116 4.23 -5.43 6.20
N GLU A 117 5.44 -5.18 5.69
CA GLU A 117 6.60 -4.82 6.51
C GLU A 117 6.45 -3.46 7.19
N LEU A 118 5.69 -2.53 6.58
CA LEU A 118 5.45 -1.21 7.15
C LEU A 118 4.57 -1.26 8.40
N THR A 119 3.70 -2.26 8.54
CA THR A 119 2.88 -2.42 9.74
C THR A 119 3.71 -2.77 10.96
N ASP A 120 4.74 -3.62 10.78
CA ASP A 120 5.70 -3.93 11.84
C ASP A 120 6.58 -2.71 12.16
N MET A 121 7.17 -2.06 11.14
CA MET A 121 8.01 -0.87 11.31
C MET A 121 7.29 0.28 12.03
N VAL A 122 6.02 0.53 11.69
CA VAL A 122 5.27 1.69 12.17
C VAL A 122 4.57 1.43 13.49
N TYR A 123 4.01 0.23 13.66
CA TYR A 123 3.15 -0.10 14.80
C TYR A 123 3.69 -1.24 15.68
N GLY A 124 4.73 -1.96 15.25
CA GLY A 124 5.12 -3.22 15.87
C GLY A 124 4.10 -4.34 15.66
N PHE A 125 3.29 -4.25 14.61
CA PHE A 125 2.26 -5.23 14.28
C PHE A 125 2.72 -6.09 13.10
N SER A 126 3.20 -7.31 13.38
CA SER A 126 3.69 -8.24 12.36
C SER A 126 2.55 -9.01 11.70
N ILE A 127 2.41 -8.85 10.38
CA ILE A 127 1.48 -9.63 9.55
C ILE A 127 1.87 -11.11 9.53
N GLU A 128 3.16 -11.40 9.52
CA GLU A 128 3.69 -12.78 9.55
C GLU A 128 3.31 -13.48 10.85
N GLU A 129 3.45 -12.79 11.98
CA GLU A 129 3.03 -13.31 13.28
C GLU A 129 1.52 -13.53 13.34
N LEU A 130 0.72 -12.59 12.82
CA LEU A 130 -0.73 -12.74 12.69
C LEU A 130 -1.10 -14.00 11.92
N LEU A 131 -0.47 -14.24 10.77
CA LEU A 131 -0.74 -15.43 9.95
C LEU A 131 -0.33 -16.72 10.64
N LEU A 132 0.82 -16.73 11.33
CA LEU A 132 1.26 -17.89 12.11
C LEU A 132 0.32 -18.17 13.28
N ASN A 133 -0.09 -17.14 14.01
CA ASN A 133 -1.06 -17.27 15.10
C ASN A 133 -2.43 -17.76 14.58
N TYR A 134 -2.86 -17.29 13.41
CA TYR A 134 -4.09 -17.77 12.80
C TYR A 134 -4.07 -19.29 12.54
N LEU A 135 -2.93 -19.81 12.14
CA LEU A 135 -2.78 -21.25 11.84
C LEU A 135 -2.61 -22.12 13.09
N TYR A 136 -1.92 -21.61 14.12
CA TYR A 136 -1.44 -22.44 15.22
C TYR A 136 -1.93 -22.01 16.60
N GLU A 137 -2.23 -20.73 16.82
CA GLU A 137 -2.50 -20.15 18.14
C GLU A 137 -3.56 -19.04 18.07
N LYS A 138 -4.76 -19.37 17.56
CA LYS A 138 -5.83 -18.39 17.28
C LYS A 138 -6.18 -17.48 18.46
N ASP A 139 -6.07 -17.95 19.67
CA ASP A 139 -6.37 -17.16 20.90
C ASP A 139 -5.45 -15.94 21.04
N LYS A 140 -4.25 -15.96 20.44
CA LYS A 140 -3.32 -14.84 20.48
C LYS A 140 -3.75 -13.66 19.59
N ILE A 141 -4.54 -13.91 18.55
CA ILE A 141 -4.97 -12.86 17.61
C ILE A 141 -5.76 -11.77 18.34
N GLN A 142 -6.68 -12.17 19.23
CA GLN A 142 -7.45 -11.20 20.02
C GLN A 142 -6.54 -10.31 20.89
N THR A 143 -5.48 -10.90 21.46
CA THR A 143 -4.50 -10.17 22.26
C THR A 143 -3.68 -9.19 21.38
N MET A 144 -3.29 -9.61 20.16
CA MET A 144 -2.58 -8.74 19.21
C MET A 144 -3.42 -7.50 18.88
N PHE A 145 -4.70 -7.67 18.53
CA PHE A 145 -5.58 -6.54 18.23
C PHE A 145 -5.94 -5.69 19.47
N ALA A 146 -6.04 -6.29 20.65
CA ALA A 146 -6.26 -5.53 21.88
C ALA A 146 -5.09 -4.60 22.25
N GLN A 147 -3.90 -4.88 21.76
CA GLN A 147 -2.70 -4.07 21.97
C GLN A 147 -2.39 -3.13 20.78
N HIS A 148 -3.09 -3.29 19.68
CA HIS A 148 -2.84 -2.52 18.47
C HIS A 148 -3.67 -1.24 18.43
N ASP A 149 -3.01 -0.11 18.22
CA ASP A 149 -3.65 1.20 18.05
C ASP A 149 -3.08 1.91 16.81
N ILE A 150 -3.89 2.01 15.79
CA ILE A 150 -3.52 2.67 14.52
C ILE A 150 -3.29 4.18 14.66
N TYR A 151 -3.71 4.78 15.79
CA TYR A 151 -3.51 6.20 16.13
C TYR A 151 -2.24 6.44 16.95
N ALA A 152 -1.58 5.38 17.45
CA ALA A 152 -0.39 5.47 18.27
C ALA A 152 0.84 4.82 17.57
N PRO A 153 1.28 5.35 16.40
CA PRO A 153 2.44 4.80 15.71
C PRO A 153 3.72 5.03 16.52
N SER A 154 4.60 4.04 16.56
CA SER A 154 5.94 4.18 17.15
C SER A 154 6.90 4.95 16.23
N LYS A 155 6.66 4.86 14.92
CA LYS A 155 7.41 5.51 13.84
C LYS A 155 6.46 5.93 12.72
N TYR A 156 7.01 6.68 11.77
CA TYR A 156 6.38 6.95 10.49
C TYR A 156 7.16 6.20 9.41
N GLY A 157 6.46 5.55 8.49
CA GLY A 157 7.09 4.74 7.47
C GLY A 157 6.59 5.02 6.07
N ALA A 158 7.41 4.76 5.08
CA ALA A 158 7.00 4.80 3.68
C ALA A 158 7.68 3.70 2.87
N VAL A 159 6.98 3.18 1.87
CA VAL A 159 7.60 2.46 0.77
C VAL A 159 7.60 3.34 -0.47
N LEU A 160 8.77 3.50 -1.08
CA LEU A 160 8.96 4.25 -2.32
C LEU A 160 9.04 3.28 -3.49
N TYR A 161 8.32 3.58 -4.58
CA TYR A 161 8.22 2.76 -5.78
C TYR A 161 8.96 3.41 -6.94
N PHE A 162 10.00 2.76 -7.45
CA PHE A 162 10.72 3.15 -8.64
C PHE A 162 10.35 2.23 -9.78
N GLN A 163 9.42 2.67 -10.60
CA GLN A 163 9.00 1.91 -11.78
C GLN A 163 9.97 2.11 -12.92
N GLY A 164 10.27 1.02 -13.64
CA GLY A 164 11.04 1.06 -14.86
C GLY A 164 10.16 1.28 -16.09
N ARG A 165 10.78 1.76 -17.18
CA ARG A 165 10.15 1.84 -18.49
C ARG A 165 10.63 0.69 -19.36
N GLN A 166 9.78 0.20 -20.25
CA GLN A 166 10.17 -0.83 -21.20
C GLN A 166 11.43 -0.41 -21.99
N LEU A 167 12.38 -1.32 -22.15
CA LEU A 167 13.68 -1.09 -22.78
C LEU A 167 14.63 -0.16 -22.00
N GLN A 168 14.27 0.31 -20.82
CA GLN A 168 15.20 0.98 -19.94
C GLN A 168 16.28 -0.01 -19.50
N ILE A 169 17.52 0.43 -19.47
CA ILE A 169 18.63 -0.34 -18.91
C ILE A 169 18.72 -0.03 -17.41
N ALA A 170 18.71 -1.07 -16.59
CA ALA A 170 18.82 -0.92 -15.13
C ALA A 170 20.20 -0.38 -14.73
N ASP A 171 20.22 0.70 -13.94
CA ASP A 171 21.40 1.25 -13.29
C ASP A 171 21.43 0.83 -11.82
N GLN A 172 22.05 -0.31 -11.59
CA GLN A 172 22.16 -0.88 -10.24
C GLN A 172 23.07 -0.02 -9.33
N LYS A 173 24.05 0.69 -9.91
CA LYS A 173 24.93 1.55 -9.14
C LYS A 173 24.16 2.70 -8.51
N ALA A 174 23.30 3.38 -9.26
CA ALA A 174 22.43 4.42 -8.74
C ALA A 174 21.45 3.86 -7.68
N ALA A 175 20.86 2.69 -7.93
CA ALA A 175 19.97 2.02 -6.99
C ALA A 175 20.69 1.70 -5.64
N TYR A 176 21.92 1.19 -5.69
CA TYR A 176 22.71 0.93 -4.47
C TYR A 176 23.17 2.21 -3.77
N GLN A 177 23.40 3.30 -4.49
CA GLN A 177 23.70 4.59 -3.86
C GLN A 177 22.52 5.09 -3.03
N LEU A 178 21.30 5.05 -3.56
CA LEU A 178 20.08 5.39 -2.82
C LEU A 178 19.84 4.46 -1.63
N ALA A 179 20.18 3.19 -1.75
CA ALA A 179 20.09 2.20 -0.66
C ALA A 179 21.00 2.51 0.53
N GLN A 180 22.04 3.34 0.36
CA GLN A 180 22.95 3.76 1.44
C GLN A 180 22.45 4.99 2.22
N GLU A 181 21.33 5.61 1.80
CA GLU A 181 20.75 6.71 2.55
C GLU A 181 20.34 6.25 3.95
N ARG A 182 20.68 7.06 4.96
CA ARG A 182 20.50 6.70 6.39
C ARG A 182 19.03 6.37 6.76
N CYS A 183 18.10 6.95 6.06
CA CYS A 183 16.66 6.74 6.29
C CYS A 183 16.14 5.42 5.68
N VAL A 184 16.92 4.75 4.83
CA VAL A 184 16.53 3.48 4.21
C VAL A 184 16.79 2.34 5.19
N VAL A 185 15.71 1.67 5.56
CA VAL A 185 15.77 0.49 6.45
C VAL A 185 15.96 -0.78 5.64
N LYS A 186 15.28 -0.85 4.49
CA LYS A 186 15.35 -2.03 3.62
C LYS A 186 15.20 -1.63 2.15
N PRO A 187 16.18 -1.95 1.30
CA PRO A 187 16.07 -1.82 -0.14
C PRO A 187 15.67 -3.16 -0.78
N TRP A 188 14.86 -3.09 -1.83
CA TRP A 188 14.63 -4.19 -2.78
C TRP A 188 15.06 -3.73 -4.16
N ILE A 189 16.04 -4.38 -4.76
CA ILE A 189 16.58 -4.08 -6.09
C ILE A 189 16.34 -5.30 -6.98
N PHE A 190 15.51 -5.14 -8.01
CA PHE A 190 14.95 -6.27 -8.78
C PHE A 190 15.76 -6.66 -10.01
N TYR A 191 16.53 -5.74 -10.60
CA TYR A 191 17.28 -5.97 -11.83
C TYR A 191 18.78 -5.98 -11.56
N LYS A 192 19.51 -6.76 -12.37
CA LYS A 192 20.98 -6.70 -12.40
C LYS A 192 21.44 -5.53 -13.25
N GLU A 193 22.69 -5.13 -13.04
CA GLU A 193 23.32 -4.08 -13.84
C GLU A 193 23.25 -4.42 -15.32
N GLY A 194 22.76 -3.47 -16.12
CA GLY A 194 22.65 -3.61 -17.57
C GLY A 194 21.50 -4.48 -18.07
N GLU A 195 20.65 -5.03 -17.18
CA GLU A 195 19.43 -5.73 -17.59
C GLU A 195 18.41 -4.77 -18.21
N ASN A 196 17.70 -5.25 -19.25
CA ASN A 196 16.56 -4.54 -19.78
C ASN A 196 15.34 -4.72 -18.87
N VAL A 197 14.68 -3.60 -18.55
CA VAL A 197 13.48 -3.60 -17.74
C VAL A 197 12.29 -4.11 -18.57
N ILE A 198 11.46 -4.95 -17.94
CA ILE A 198 10.21 -5.46 -18.50
C ILE A 198 9.06 -4.70 -17.85
N GLU A 199 8.57 -3.65 -18.51
CA GLU A 199 7.57 -2.72 -17.98
C GLU A 199 6.26 -3.41 -17.55
N TYR A 200 5.84 -4.43 -18.28
CA TYR A 200 4.59 -5.17 -18.02
C TYR A 200 4.85 -6.59 -17.48
N GLY A 201 6.05 -6.81 -16.95
CA GLY A 201 6.40 -8.08 -16.32
C GLY A 201 5.80 -8.19 -14.90
N PRO A 202 6.02 -9.33 -14.24
CA PRO A 202 5.55 -9.53 -12.86
C PRO A 202 6.19 -8.56 -11.85
N ASN A 203 7.32 -7.94 -12.20
CA ASN A 203 8.00 -6.91 -11.41
C ASN A 203 8.31 -5.69 -12.27
N PRO A 204 7.39 -4.73 -12.38
CA PRO A 204 7.61 -3.49 -13.14
C PRO A 204 8.55 -2.51 -12.40
N TYR A 205 8.96 -2.85 -11.18
CA TYR A 205 9.78 -2.00 -10.34
C TYR A 205 11.28 -2.24 -10.59
N LEU A 206 12.05 -1.16 -10.67
CA LEU A 206 13.52 -1.19 -10.60
C LEU A 206 13.98 -1.42 -9.18
N ALA A 207 13.38 -0.71 -8.24
CA ALA A 207 13.67 -0.81 -6.82
C ALA A 207 12.49 -0.36 -5.97
N LEU A 208 12.45 -0.85 -4.73
CA LEU A 208 11.63 -0.36 -3.64
C LEU A 208 12.54 0.03 -2.48
N TYR A 209 12.19 1.11 -1.78
CA TYR A 209 12.92 1.52 -0.57
C TYR A 209 11.93 1.71 0.57
N TYR A 210 12.16 0.99 1.66
CA TYR A 210 11.44 1.18 2.92
C TYR A 210 12.18 2.20 3.75
N ILE A 211 11.47 3.25 4.14
CA ILE A 211 12.01 4.40 4.85
C ILE A 211 11.26 4.57 6.15
N GLU A 212 11.98 4.84 7.24
CA GLU A 212 11.39 5.21 8.52
C GLU A 212 11.88 6.56 9.01
N ALA A 213 11.07 7.19 9.86
CA ALA A 213 11.42 8.41 10.57
C ALA A 213 10.65 8.54 11.89
N ASP A 214 11.16 9.36 12.81
CA ASP A 214 10.51 9.58 14.11
C ASP A 214 9.28 10.49 13.99
N THR A 215 9.18 11.29 12.94
CA THR A 215 8.05 12.19 12.69
C THR A 215 7.65 12.21 11.22
N ARG A 216 6.37 12.53 10.96
CA ARG A 216 5.86 12.72 9.59
C ARG A 216 6.67 13.77 8.83
N GLY A 217 6.98 14.91 9.46
CA GLY A 217 7.74 15.98 8.82
C GLY A 217 9.16 15.56 8.43
N GLN A 218 9.80 14.72 9.24
CA GLN A 218 11.11 14.14 8.90
C GLN A 218 10.96 13.16 7.73
N LEU A 219 9.97 12.26 7.76
CA LEU A 219 9.71 11.32 6.67
C LEU A 219 9.51 12.05 5.34
N GLU A 220 8.69 13.11 5.32
CA GLU A 220 8.46 13.94 4.13
C GLU A 220 9.75 14.59 3.60
N LYS A 221 10.59 15.09 4.49
CA LYS A 221 11.88 15.69 4.11
C LYS A 221 12.84 14.64 3.53
N GLU A 222 12.95 13.48 4.15
CA GLU A 222 13.86 12.42 3.71
C GLU A 222 13.40 11.82 2.38
N THR A 223 12.12 11.56 2.20
CA THR A 223 11.59 10.95 0.97
C THR A 223 11.71 11.87 -0.24
N ARG A 224 11.67 13.21 -0.07
CA ARG A 224 11.86 14.16 -1.19
C ARG A 224 13.18 13.99 -1.92
N LYS A 225 14.23 13.55 -1.24
CA LYS A 225 15.56 13.35 -1.83
C LYS A 225 15.57 12.29 -2.94
N PHE A 226 14.62 11.36 -2.89
CA PHE A 226 14.53 10.25 -3.84
C PHE A 226 13.85 10.62 -5.16
N PHE A 227 13.16 11.75 -5.22
CA PHE A 227 12.39 12.21 -6.38
C PHE A 227 12.91 13.52 -6.99
N GLN A 228 14.16 13.91 -6.66
CA GLN A 228 14.83 15.10 -7.20
C GLN A 228 15.71 14.79 -8.41
#